data_ce5be3f93480b371fa2ee1f35fa92d73
#
_entry.id   ce5be3f93480b371fa2ee1f35fa92d73
#
_cell.length_a   1.000
_cell.length_b   1.000
_cell.length_c   1.000
_cell.angle_alpha   90.00
_cell.angle_beta   90.00
_cell.angle_gamma   90.00
#
_symmetry.space_group_name_H-M   'P 1'
#
loop_
_entity.id
_entity.type
_entity.pdbx_description
1 polymer ?
#
loop_
_entity_poly.entity_id
_entity_poly.type
_entity_poly.pdbx_seq_one_letter_code
_entity_poly.pdbx_strand_id
1 'polypeptide(L)'
;MTENNVKDPQHYKYPFGESIDVIQQVVKDFGSVCQANILKYGIRANKKHDNPKDDIQKIIRYSEFWLNDLDGKPASSPRVEEIATIDKIKDMLNSQEKELIQEKKIKCVVLDGKDVPKEIVQDLIDKLGDMIYGEN
;
A
#
# COMPACT_ATOMS: atom_id res chain seq x y z
N MET A 1 -16.12 -1.30 13.64
CA MET A 1 -15.92 -1.29 12.20
C MET A 1 -14.58 -1.90 11.88
N THR A 2 -14.53 -2.81 10.94
CA THR A 2 -13.29 -3.37 10.43
C THR A 2 -12.60 -2.34 9.51
N GLU A 3 -11.28 -2.41 9.34
CA GLU A 3 -10.54 -1.52 8.44
C GLU A 3 -11.11 -1.52 7.01
N ASN A 4 -11.65 -2.64 6.55
CA ASN A 4 -12.25 -2.77 5.23
C ASN A 4 -13.49 -1.89 5.04
N ASN A 5 -14.25 -1.60 6.09
CA ASN A 5 -15.43 -0.76 5.98
C ASN A 5 -15.12 0.72 5.76
N VAL A 6 -13.93 1.17 6.07
CA VAL A 6 -13.50 2.55 5.83
C VAL A 6 -12.79 2.68 4.48
N LYS A 7 -11.94 1.73 4.14
CA LYS A 7 -11.17 1.75 2.90
C LYS A 7 -11.97 1.29 1.68
N ASP A 8 -12.86 0.32 1.85
CA ASP A 8 -13.55 -0.34 0.75
C ASP A 8 -14.98 -0.74 1.15
N PRO A 9 -15.85 0.23 1.47
CA PRO A 9 -17.20 -0.05 1.90
C PRO A 9 -18.07 -0.52 0.72
N GLN A 10 -18.57 -1.75 0.82
CA GLN A 10 -19.30 -2.41 -0.27
C GLN A 10 -20.57 -1.69 -0.70
N HIS A 11 -21.21 -0.95 0.21
CA HIS A 11 -22.44 -0.21 -0.10
C HIS A 11 -22.24 1.02 -1.00
N TYR A 12 -20.99 1.39 -1.29
CA TYR A 12 -20.67 2.45 -2.26
C TYR A 12 -20.23 1.90 -3.63
N LYS A 13 -20.19 0.59 -3.79
CA LYS A 13 -19.81 -0.04 -5.05
C LYS A 13 -21.01 -0.30 -5.93
N TYR A 14 -20.90 0.11 -7.16
CA TYR A 14 -21.89 -0.09 -8.20
C TYR A 14 -21.23 -0.67 -9.46
N PRO A 15 -22.00 -1.28 -10.38
CA PRO A 15 -21.42 -1.80 -11.63
C PRO A 15 -20.68 -0.75 -12.48
N PHE A 16 -20.99 0.52 -12.28
CA PHE A 16 -20.38 1.66 -12.99
C PHE A 16 -19.27 2.38 -12.20
N GLY A 17 -18.84 1.83 -11.05
CA GLY A 17 -17.83 2.41 -10.17
C GLY A 17 -18.36 2.77 -8.79
N GLU A 18 -17.55 3.44 -8.00
CA GLU A 18 -17.95 3.92 -6.68
C GLU A 18 -18.70 5.25 -6.76
N SER A 19 -19.51 5.54 -5.74
CA SER A 19 -20.25 6.82 -5.64
C SER A 19 -19.32 8.03 -5.75
N ILE A 20 -18.12 7.94 -5.23
CA ILE A 20 -17.16 9.04 -5.26
C ILE A 20 -16.70 9.38 -6.68
N ASP A 21 -16.66 8.40 -7.59
CA ASP A 21 -16.31 8.62 -9.00
C ASP A 21 -17.41 9.38 -9.72
N VAL A 22 -18.68 9.09 -9.38
CA VAL A 22 -19.83 9.83 -9.91
C VAL A 22 -19.81 11.28 -9.39
N ILE A 23 -19.54 11.47 -8.11
CA ILE A 23 -19.42 12.82 -7.52
C ILE A 23 -18.30 13.59 -8.23
N GLN A 24 -17.15 12.98 -8.48
CA GLN A 24 -16.04 13.59 -9.20
C GLN A 24 -16.44 14.09 -10.59
N GLN A 25 -17.25 13.33 -11.31
CA GLN A 25 -17.69 13.68 -12.67
C GLN A 25 -18.76 14.78 -12.68
N VAL A 26 -19.60 14.84 -11.68
CA VAL A 26 -20.75 15.73 -11.63
C VAL A 26 -20.45 17.10 -11.01
N VAL A 27 -19.61 17.13 -9.96
CA VAL A 27 -19.33 18.39 -9.26
C VAL A 27 -18.27 19.21 -10.01
N LYS A 28 -18.46 20.51 -9.98
CA LYS A 28 -17.57 21.43 -10.69
C LYS A 28 -16.18 21.55 -10.04
N ASP A 29 -16.10 21.41 -8.72
CA ASP A 29 -14.88 21.51 -7.93
C ASP A 29 -14.81 20.33 -6.94
N PHE A 30 -14.27 19.23 -7.40
CA PHE A 30 -14.12 18.03 -6.61
C PHE A 30 -13.13 18.20 -5.46
N GLY A 31 -12.07 19.00 -5.64
CA GLY A 31 -11.11 19.32 -4.59
C GLY A 31 -11.78 19.92 -3.36
N SER A 32 -12.72 20.84 -3.55
CA SER A 32 -13.50 21.41 -2.45
C SER A 32 -14.38 20.38 -1.73
N VAL A 33 -14.92 19.40 -2.44
CA VAL A 33 -15.67 18.28 -1.83
C VAL A 33 -14.76 17.46 -0.92
N CYS A 34 -13.58 17.11 -1.40
CA CYS A 34 -12.58 16.38 -0.61
C CYS A 34 -12.13 17.18 0.61
N GLN A 35 -11.81 18.46 0.42
CA GLN A 35 -11.39 19.35 1.49
C GLN A 35 -12.46 19.48 2.58
N ALA A 36 -13.71 19.67 2.19
CA ALA A 36 -14.84 19.76 3.14
C ALA A 36 -14.97 18.51 4.00
N ASN A 37 -14.83 17.33 3.40
CA ASN A 37 -14.89 16.07 4.13
C ASN A 37 -13.67 15.87 5.05
N ILE A 38 -12.48 16.21 4.60
CA ILE A 38 -11.25 16.18 5.42
C ILE A 38 -11.43 17.05 6.66
N LEU A 39 -11.89 18.27 6.49
CA LEU A 39 -12.14 19.22 7.60
C LEU A 39 -13.24 18.69 8.54
N LYS A 40 -14.34 18.19 8.00
CA LYS A 40 -15.44 17.61 8.79
C LYS A 40 -14.94 16.48 9.70
N TYR A 41 -14.21 15.53 9.18
CA TYR A 41 -13.68 14.42 9.95
C TYR A 41 -12.59 14.86 10.93
N GLY A 42 -11.74 15.80 10.55
CA GLY A 42 -10.72 16.36 11.43
C GLY A 42 -11.31 17.07 12.64
N ILE A 43 -12.34 17.89 12.44
CA ILE A 43 -13.01 18.64 13.51
C ILE A 43 -13.71 17.70 14.50
N ARG A 44 -14.35 16.65 14.02
CA ARG A 44 -15.15 15.77 14.88
C ARG A 44 -14.39 14.59 15.48
N ALA A 45 -13.20 14.26 14.98
CA ALA A 45 -12.48 13.03 15.28
C ALA A 45 -12.35 12.73 16.78
N ASN A 46 -11.99 13.74 17.58
CA ASN A 46 -11.86 13.61 19.05
C ASN A 46 -13.14 13.90 19.82
N LYS A 47 -14.20 14.31 19.13
CA LYS A 47 -15.46 14.71 19.78
C LYS A 47 -16.54 13.65 19.70
N LYS A 48 -16.57 12.89 18.59
CA LYS A 48 -17.65 11.94 18.32
C LYS A 48 -17.38 10.56 18.91
N HIS A 49 -16.12 10.13 18.98
CA HIS A 49 -15.72 8.81 19.41
C HIS A 49 -14.56 8.89 20.38
N ASP A 50 -14.49 7.95 21.33
CA ASP A 50 -13.33 7.78 22.21
C ASP A 50 -12.07 7.41 21.41
N ASN A 51 -12.24 6.67 20.31
CA ASN A 51 -11.16 6.34 19.37
C ASN A 51 -11.38 7.04 18.03
N PRO A 52 -10.53 8.01 17.64
CA PRO A 52 -10.69 8.75 16.39
C PRO A 52 -10.20 7.99 15.15
N LYS A 53 -9.76 6.76 15.27
CA LYS A 53 -9.11 5.99 14.20
C LYS A 53 -9.93 5.97 12.90
N ASP A 54 -11.23 5.71 12.98
CA ASP A 54 -12.11 5.65 11.81
C ASP A 54 -12.20 6.99 11.08
N ASP A 55 -12.32 8.09 11.81
CA ASP A 55 -12.37 9.43 11.21
C ASP A 55 -11.01 9.82 10.58
N ILE A 56 -9.90 9.42 11.20
CA ILE A 56 -8.56 9.61 10.62
C ILE A 56 -8.41 8.81 9.32
N GLN A 57 -8.88 7.57 9.29
CA GLN A 57 -8.87 6.75 8.07
C GLN A 57 -9.71 7.37 6.95
N LYS A 58 -10.84 7.99 7.27
CA LYS A 58 -11.65 8.73 6.30
C LYS A 58 -10.93 9.97 5.77
N ILE A 59 -10.20 10.69 6.61
CA ILE A 59 -9.35 11.81 6.18
C ILE A 59 -8.32 11.34 5.16
N ILE A 60 -7.63 10.24 5.45
CA ILE A 60 -6.65 9.64 4.52
C ILE A 60 -7.32 9.28 3.20
N ARG A 61 -8.49 8.64 3.26
CA ARG A 61 -9.22 8.22 2.06
C ARG A 61 -9.65 9.41 1.17
N TYR A 62 -10.17 10.48 1.75
CA TYR A 62 -10.51 11.70 0.99
C TYR A 62 -9.27 12.42 0.45
N SER A 63 -8.15 12.33 1.14
CA SER A 63 -6.88 12.85 0.64
C SER A 63 -6.40 12.06 -0.59
N GLU A 64 -6.53 10.73 -0.58
CA GLU A 64 -6.24 9.87 -1.73
C GLU A 64 -7.15 10.19 -2.92
N PHE A 65 -8.45 10.39 -2.70
CA PHE A 65 -9.39 10.80 -3.75
C PHE A 65 -8.97 12.12 -4.39
N TRP A 66 -8.57 13.06 -3.59
CA TRP A 66 -8.13 14.38 -4.07
C TRP A 66 -6.82 14.28 -4.87
N LEU A 67 -5.86 13.52 -4.40
CA LEU A 67 -4.62 13.25 -5.13
C LEU A 67 -4.90 12.58 -6.49
N ASN A 68 -5.80 11.60 -6.52
CA ASN A 68 -6.19 10.96 -7.77
C ASN A 68 -6.82 11.95 -8.75
N ASP A 69 -7.67 12.85 -8.27
CA ASP A 69 -8.27 13.90 -9.08
C ASP A 69 -7.21 14.83 -9.68
N LEU A 70 -6.25 15.27 -8.88
CA LEU A 70 -5.12 16.10 -9.32
C LEU A 70 -4.23 15.36 -10.35
N ASP A 71 -4.13 14.05 -10.25
CA ASP A 71 -3.40 13.19 -11.18
C ASP A 71 -4.22 12.85 -12.45
N GLY A 72 -5.44 13.38 -12.58
CA GLY A 72 -6.32 13.10 -13.71
C GLY A 72 -6.88 11.68 -13.74
N LYS A 73 -6.95 11.02 -12.58
CA LYS A 73 -7.45 9.65 -12.42
C LYS A 73 -8.84 9.64 -11.77
N PRO A 74 -9.63 8.56 -11.97
CA PRO A 74 -10.84 8.37 -11.16
C PRO A 74 -10.51 8.40 -9.66
N ALA A 75 -11.37 9.05 -8.87
CA ALA A 75 -11.14 9.26 -7.45
C ALA A 75 -10.88 7.95 -6.68
N SER A 76 -11.60 6.89 -7.02
CA SER A 76 -11.46 5.57 -6.37
C SER A 76 -10.26 4.76 -6.85
N SER A 77 -9.45 5.28 -7.76
CA SER A 77 -8.29 4.53 -8.29
C SER A 77 -7.36 4.10 -7.16
N PRO A 78 -6.86 2.84 -7.18
CA PRO A 78 -5.84 2.43 -6.23
C PRO A 78 -4.60 3.31 -6.38
N ARG A 79 -4.03 3.75 -5.29
CA ARG A 79 -2.74 4.46 -5.31
C ARG A 79 -1.63 3.42 -5.40
N VAL A 80 -1.24 3.17 -6.63
CA VAL A 80 -0.32 2.08 -7.02
C VAL A 80 1.14 2.39 -6.67
N GLU A 81 1.47 3.62 -6.29
CA GLU A 81 2.85 4.02 -6.03
C GLU A 81 3.50 3.20 -4.93
N GLU A 82 2.78 2.95 -3.84
CA GLU A 82 3.27 2.09 -2.76
C GLU A 82 3.36 0.62 -3.19
N ILE A 83 2.35 0.14 -3.91
CA ILE A 83 2.29 -1.23 -4.41
C ILE A 83 3.40 -1.46 -5.44
N ALA A 84 3.57 -0.54 -6.39
CA ALA A 84 4.62 -0.62 -7.40
C ALA A 84 6.03 -0.59 -6.79
N THR A 85 6.23 0.15 -5.71
CA THR A 85 7.50 0.20 -4.99
C THR A 85 7.79 -1.12 -4.28
N ILE A 86 6.79 -1.69 -3.61
CA ILE A 86 6.90 -2.99 -2.94
C ILE A 86 7.18 -4.09 -3.97
N ASP A 87 6.45 -4.13 -5.08
CA ASP A 87 6.65 -5.11 -6.14
C ASP A 87 8.03 -4.96 -6.79
N LYS A 88 8.49 -3.73 -6.99
CA LYS A 88 9.84 -3.45 -7.48
C LYS A 88 10.92 -3.95 -6.52
N ILE A 89 10.75 -3.75 -5.23
CA ILE A 89 11.66 -4.26 -4.20
C ILE A 89 11.64 -5.79 -4.21
N LYS A 90 10.46 -6.41 -4.29
CA LYS A 90 10.32 -7.87 -4.41
C LYS A 90 11.05 -8.42 -5.63
N ASP A 91 10.86 -7.81 -6.79
CA ASP A 91 11.51 -8.22 -8.04
C ASP A 91 13.03 -8.07 -7.96
N MET A 92 13.52 -6.99 -7.36
CA MET A 92 14.95 -6.78 -7.14
C MET A 92 15.55 -7.83 -6.21
N LEU A 93 14.88 -8.15 -5.11
CA LEU A 93 15.33 -9.19 -4.16
C LEU A 93 15.33 -10.57 -4.81
N ASN A 94 14.29 -10.92 -5.55
CA ASN A 94 14.19 -12.18 -6.28
C ASN A 94 15.25 -12.30 -7.37
N SER A 95 15.58 -11.21 -8.06
CA SER A 95 16.64 -11.17 -9.07
C SER A 95 18.02 -11.37 -8.44
N GLN A 96 18.30 -10.70 -7.33
CA GLN A 96 19.56 -10.87 -6.61
C GLN A 96 19.70 -12.28 -6.05
N GLU A 97 18.63 -12.86 -5.53
CA GLU A 97 18.61 -14.25 -5.08
C GLU A 97 18.92 -15.22 -6.21
N LYS A 98 18.29 -15.04 -7.38
CA LYS A 98 18.55 -15.87 -8.57
C LYS A 98 19.97 -15.70 -9.08
N GLU A 99 20.50 -14.48 -9.12
CA GLU A 99 21.90 -14.22 -9.48
C GLU A 99 22.86 -14.87 -8.50
N LEU A 100 22.63 -14.75 -7.19
CA LEU A 100 23.42 -15.40 -6.16
C LEU A 100 23.41 -16.94 -6.28
N ILE A 101 22.29 -17.52 -6.72
CA ILE A 101 22.15 -18.96 -6.93
C ILE A 101 22.77 -19.39 -8.27
N GLN A 102 22.59 -18.60 -9.36
CA GLN A 102 23.01 -18.97 -10.72
C GLN A 102 24.48 -18.64 -11.01
N GLU A 103 25.02 -17.53 -10.52
CA GLU A 103 26.44 -17.18 -10.68
C GLU A 103 27.33 -18.15 -9.94
N LYS A 104 26.76 -18.87 -9.01
CA LYS A 104 27.49 -19.79 -8.16
C LYS A 104 27.16 -21.24 -8.48
N LYS A 105 27.75 -21.73 -9.52
CA LYS A 105 28.33 -23.07 -9.49
C LYS A 105 29.38 -23.21 -8.37
N ILE A 106 29.39 -22.29 -7.43
CA ILE A 106 30.25 -22.24 -6.26
C ILE A 106 29.52 -22.98 -5.14
N LYS A 107 30.17 -23.98 -4.57
CA LYS A 107 29.65 -24.79 -3.46
C LYS A 107 29.59 -24.05 -2.11
N CYS A 108 30.26 -22.92 -1.99
CA CYS A 108 30.32 -22.11 -0.79
C CYS A 108 30.53 -20.64 -1.11
N VAL A 109 30.16 -19.77 -0.20
CA VAL A 109 30.36 -18.31 -0.25
C VAL A 109 31.35 -17.93 0.82
N VAL A 110 32.31 -17.06 0.50
CA VAL A 110 33.25 -16.53 1.48
C VAL A 110 32.59 -15.35 2.18
N LEU A 111 32.35 -15.50 3.50
CA LEU A 111 31.89 -14.44 4.39
C LEU A 111 32.93 -14.27 5.51
N ASP A 112 33.37 -13.02 5.70
CA ASP A 112 34.43 -12.70 6.72
C ASP A 112 35.69 -13.58 6.64
N GLY A 113 36.13 -13.92 5.41
CA GLY A 113 37.27 -14.78 5.17
C GLY A 113 37.05 -16.27 5.47
N LYS A 114 35.81 -16.68 5.72
CA LYS A 114 35.43 -18.09 5.94
C LYS A 114 34.52 -18.58 4.82
N ASP A 115 34.78 -19.82 4.38
CA ASP A 115 33.88 -20.49 3.42
C ASP A 115 32.59 -20.91 4.13
N VAL A 116 31.43 -20.40 3.60
CA VAL A 116 30.11 -20.74 4.12
C VAL A 116 29.40 -21.60 3.07
N PRO A 117 28.85 -22.78 3.45
CA PRO A 117 28.10 -23.62 2.54
C PRO A 117 26.92 -22.87 1.90
N LYS A 118 26.68 -23.14 0.63
CA LYS A 118 25.60 -22.53 -0.16
C LYS A 118 24.22 -22.69 0.49
N GLU A 119 23.98 -23.81 1.15
CA GLU A 119 22.72 -24.11 1.84
C GLU A 119 22.49 -23.15 3.02
N ILE A 120 23.53 -22.74 3.75
CA ILE A 120 23.44 -21.78 4.85
C ILE A 120 23.13 -20.40 4.33
N VAL A 121 23.73 -20.01 3.20
CA VAL A 121 23.45 -18.71 2.54
C VAL A 121 22.00 -18.67 2.05
N GLN A 122 21.51 -19.77 1.47
CA GLN A 122 20.12 -19.89 1.04
C GLN A 122 19.15 -19.79 2.20
N ASP A 123 19.43 -20.44 3.32
CA ASP A 123 18.64 -20.36 4.54
C ASP A 123 18.57 -18.94 5.10
N LEU A 124 19.67 -18.19 5.07
CA LEU A 124 19.71 -16.78 5.47
C LEU A 124 18.87 -15.89 4.52
N ILE A 125 18.92 -16.13 3.21
CA ILE A 125 18.13 -15.40 2.22
C ILE A 125 16.64 -15.68 2.44
N ASP A 126 16.25 -16.93 2.68
CA ASP A 126 14.87 -17.33 2.96
C ASP A 126 14.36 -16.67 4.25
N LYS A 127 15.15 -16.65 5.30
CA LYS A 127 14.82 -15.97 6.57
C LYS A 127 14.67 -14.46 6.42
N LEU A 128 15.53 -13.81 5.62
CA LEU A 128 15.39 -12.39 5.30
C LEU A 128 14.12 -12.12 4.49
N GLY A 129 13.78 -13.00 3.55
CA GLY A 129 12.53 -12.94 2.82
C GLY A 129 11.32 -13.00 3.74
N ASP A 130 11.28 -13.95 4.67
CA ASP A 130 10.21 -14.11 5.66
C ASP A 130 10.08 -12.88 6.57
N MET A 131 11.17 -12.25 6.95
CA MET A 131 11.17 -11.02 7.74
C MET A 131 10.61 -9.82 6.98
N ILE A 132 10.90 -9.71 5.68
CA ILE A 132 10.45 -8.59 4.82
C ILE A 132 9.01 -8.80 4.37
N TYR A 133 8.63 -10.02 4.04
CA TYR A 133 7.28 -10.37 3.52
C TYR A 133 6.32 -10.83 4.60
N GLY A 134 6.77 -10.94 5.85
CA GLY A 134 6.02 -11.12 7.08
C GLY A 134 4.70 -11.86 6.94
N GLU A 135 4.72 -13.14 6.76
CA GLU A 135 3.54 -13.94 6.98
C GLU A 135 3.32 -14.15 8.49
N ASN A 136 2.26 -13.61 8.96
CA ASN A 136 1.66 -14.06 10.21
C ASN A 136 0.28 -14.58 9.94
#